data_72eab894af8f0017ad9354703ca1e30c
#
_entry.id   72eab894af8f0017ad9354703ca1e30c
#
_cell.length_a   1.000
_cell.length_b   1.000
_cell.length_c   1.000
_cell.angle_alpha   90.00
_cell.angle_beta   90.00
_cell.angle_gamma   90.00
#
_symmetry.space_group_name_H-M   'P 1'
#
loop_
_entity.id
_entity.type
_entity.pdbx_description
1 polymer ?
#
loop_
_entity_poly.entity_id
_entity_poly.type
_entity_poly.pdbx_seq_one_letter_code
_entity_poly.pdbx_strand_id
1 'polypeptide(L)'
;MNEILQKLYPYSRDQAINDILSFYDQEESVVVNFIYFANIVSHRLFDQTTKTEKLKEYKKILLKSDFLLPDGIALQIFYYVAHFMGKINSPTSWLQNLNGTDFIPYLLQSIRKKYGNQKLNLLIYGTKAEYLEKVVEKLKYQGYNII
;
A
#
# COMPACT_ATOMS: atom_id res chain seq x y z
N MET A 1 11.35 15.70 6.50
CA MET A 1 9.91 15.46 6.80
C MET A 1 9.14 15.04 5.56
N ASN A 2 9.52 15.51 4.38
CA ASN A 2 8.66 15.47 3.20
C ASN A 2 8.68 14.21 2.34
N GLU A 3 9.75 13.42 2.33
CA GLU A 3 9.91 12.34 1.36
C GLU A 3 8.80 11.29 1.42
N ILE A 4 8.44 10.85 2.63
CA ILE A 4 7.36 9.86 2.81
C ILE A 4 6.00 10.45 2.40
N LEU A 5 5.70 11.70 2.80
CA LEU A 5 4.44 12.34 2.43
C LEU A 5 4.35 12.63 0.94
N GLN A 6 5.46 13.01 0.31
CA GLN A 6 5.52 13.23 -1.14
C GLN A 6 5.43 11.92 -1.94
N LYS A 7 5.82 10.79 -1.33
CA LYS A 7 5.73 9.46 -1.92
C LYS A 7 4.32 8.87 -1.86
N LEU A 8 3.44 9.38 -0.97
CA LEU A 8 2.08 8.88 -0.87
C LEU A 8 1.33 9.01 -2.19
N TYR A 9 0.65 7.95 -2.58
CA TYR A 9 -0.12 7.91 -3.80
C TYR A 9 -1.30 8.89 -3.72
N PRO A 10 -1.39 9.87 -4.64
CA PRO A 10 -2.31 11.00 -4.48
C PRO A 10 -3.67 10.81 -5.14
N TYR A 11 -3.85 9.74 -5.91
CA TYR A 11 -5.04 9.55 -6.75
C TYR A 11 -6.04 8.57 -6.14
N SER A 12 -7.13 8.30 -6.88
CA SER A 12 -8.21 7.42 -6.44
C SER A 12 -7.81 5.94 -6.40
N ARG A 13 -8.65 5.13 -5.73
CA ARG A 13 -8.50 3.67 -5.70
C ARG A 13 -8.52 3.07 -7.10
N ASP A 14 -9.45 3.51 -7.94
CA ASP A 14 -9.59 2.98 -9.30
C ASP A 14 -8.37 3.33 -10.16
N GLN A 15 -7.82 4.54 -9.98
CA GLN A 15 -6.58 4.92 -10.65
C GLN A 15 -5.40 4.08 -10.14
N ALA A 16 -5.28 3.87 -8.84
CA ALA A 16 -4.22 3.01 -8.27
C ALA A 16 -4.27 1.59 -8.84
N ILE A 17 -5.47 1.03 -8.96
CA ILE A 17 -5.64 -0.30 -9.56
C ILE A 17 -5.24 -0.32 -11.03
N ASN A 18 -5.67 0.65 -11.81
CA ASN A 18 -5.30 0.74 -13.22
C ASN A 18 -3.78 0.89 -13.39
N ASP A 19 -3.14 1.71 -12.58
CA ASP A 19 -1.70 1.91 -12.61
C ASP A 19 -0.96 0.61 -12.23
N ILE A 20 -1.39 -0.10 -11.18
CA ILE A 20 -0.83 -1.42 -10.80
C ILE A 20 -1.02 -2.46 -11.91
N LEU A 21 -2.21 -2.50 -12.52
CA LEU A 21 -2.48 -3.43 -13.62
C LEU A 21 -1.64 -3.13 -14.86
N SER A 22 -1.21 -1.89 -15.07
CA SER A 22 -0.31 -1.55 -16.19
C SER A 22 1.07 -2.17 -16.03
N PHE A 23 1.60 -2.30 -14.81
CA PHE A 23 2.83 -3.07 -14.54
C PHE A 23 2.65 -4.56 -14.84
N TYR A 24 1.49 -5.10 -14.43
CA TYR A 24 1.18 -6.50 -14.71
C TYR A 24 1.09 -6.78 -16.22
N ASP A 25 0.54 -5.86 -17.02
CA ASP A 25 0.48 -5.97 -18.48
C ASP A 25 1.86 -5.96 -19.13
N GLN A 26 2.84 -5.31 -18.50
CA GLN A 26 4.22 -5.21 -18.97
C GLN A 26 5.11 -6.35 -18.43
N GLU A 27 4.51 -7.30 -17.69
CA GLU A 27 5.23 -8.39 -17.00
C GLU A 27 6.28 -7.88 -16.00
N GLU A 28 6.10 -6.66 -15.48
CA GLU A 28 6.97 -6.06 -14.50
C GLU A 28 6.51 -6.39 -13.07
N SER A 29 7.47 -6.52 -12.16
CA SER A 29 7.17 -6.64 -10.75
C SER A 29 6.83 -5.29 -10.16
N VAL A 30 5.84 -5.25 -9.27
CA VAL A 30 5.39 -4.04 -8.59
C VAL A 30 5.36 -4.24 -7.08
N VAL A 31 5.87 -3.26 -6.35
CA VAL A 31 5.88 -3.26 -4.87
C VAL A 31 4.86 -2.24 -4.37
N VAL A 32 3.81 -2.74 -3.72
CA VAL A 32 2.75 -1.95 -3.11
C VAL A 32 2.85 -2.05 -1.60
N ASN A 33 3.02 -0.92 -0.92
CA ASN A 33 3.02 -0.85 0.53
C ASN A 33 1.89 0.05 1.03
N PHE A 34 1.35 -0.29 2.19
CA PHE A 34 0.36 0.53 2.90
C PHE A 34 1.01 1.18 4.11
N ILE A 35 0.68 2.44 4.35
CA ILE A 35 1.21 3.16 5.50
C ILE A 35 0.10 3.94 6.20
N TYR A 36 0.04 3.81 7.52
CA TYR A 36 -0.88 4.57 8.37
C TYR A 36 -0.11 5.51 9.32
N PHE A 37 -0.81 6.49 9.83
CA PHE A 37 -0.21 7.58 10.60
C PHE A 37 0.59 7.09 11.83
N ALA A 38 0.08 6.08 12.54
CA ALA A 38 0.80 5.55 13.69
C ALA A 38 2.17 4.94 13.34
N ASN A 39 2.34 4.34 12.15
CA ASN A 39 3.64 3.86 11.70
C ASN A 39 4.63 5.02 11.50
N ILE A 40 4.15 6.12 10.93
CA ILE A 40 4.98 7.30 10.71
C ILE A 40 5.48 7.86 12.03
N VAL A 41 4.60 7.97 13.03
CA VAL A 41 4.93 8.51 14.35
C VAL A 41 5.79 7.53 15.16
N SER A 42 5.37 6.27 15.28
CA SER A 42 6.07 5.27 16.11
C SER A 42 7.47 4.96 15.60
N HIS A 43 7.66 4.97 14.28
CA HIS A 43 8.97 4.75 13.66
C HIS A 43 9.73 6.04 13.35
N ARG A 44 9.23 7.19 13.80
CA ARG A 44 9.87 8.50 13.60
C ARG A 44 10.31 8.73 12.15
N LEU A 45 9.46 8.35 11.19
CA LEU A 45 9.81 8.41 9.77
C LEU A 45 10.05 9.84 9.25
N PHE A 46 9.61 10.85 10.03
CA PHE A 46 9.89 12.26 9.75
C PHE A 46 11.23 12.74 10.30
N ASP A 47 11.85 11.98 11.19
CA ASP A 47 13.11 12.36 11.78
C ASP A 47 14.27 12.06 10.80
N GLN A 48 15.08 13.08 10.53
CA GLN A 48 16.30 12.91 9.74
C GLN A 48 17.42 12.26 10.55
N THR A 49 17.31 12.29 11.88
CA THR A 49 18.31 11.76 12.81
C THR A 49 17.99 10.33 13.27
N THR A 50 17.21 9.58 12.49
CA THR A 50 16.84 8.20 12.82
C THR A 50 18.08 7.37 13.16
N LYS A 51 18.23 7.04 14.46
CA LYS A 51 19.48 6.52 15.03
C LYS A 51 19.73 5.03 14.79
N THR A 52 18.71 4.25 14.45
CA THR A 52 18.86 2.80 14.26
C THR A 52 18.87 2.42 12.78
N GLU A 53 19.81 1.58 12.38
CA GLU A 53 19.91 1.08 11.01
C GLU A 53 18.60 0.43 10.53
N LYS A 54 17.93 -0.31 11.42
CA LYS A 54 16.64 -0.95 11.12
C LYS A 54 15.55 0.04 10.69
N LEU A 55 15.48 1.21 11.33
CA LEU A 55 14.51 2.25 10.96
C LEU A 55 14.88 2.97 9.66
N LYS A 56 16.16 3.15 9.40
CA LYS A 56 16.64 3.68 8.12
C LYS A 56 16.31 2.72 6.97
N GLU A 57 16.52 1.43 7.18
CA GLU A 57 16.19 0.40 6.21
C GLU A 57 14.68 0.35 5.94
N TYR A 58 13.85 0.39 7.00
CA TYR A 58 12.40 0.46 6.87
C TYR A 58 11.95 1.67 6.03
N LYS A 59 12.47 2.87 6.36
CA LYS A 59 12.21 4.08 5.56
C LYS A 59 12.63 3.90 4.10
N LYS A 60 13.80 3.32 3.87
CA LYS A 60 14.32 3.06 2.52
C LYS A 60 13.41 2.11 1.73
N ILE A 61 12.88 1.06 2.37
CA ILE A 61 11.92 0.12 1.75
C ILE A 61 10.66 0.86 1.33
N LEU A 62 10.08 1.67 2.21
CA LEU A 62 8.89 2.46 1.90
C LEU A 62 9.11 3.42 0.74
N LEU A 63 10.26 4.10 0.70
CA LEU A 63 10.60 5.04 -0.38
C LEU A 63 10.88 4.35 -1.72
N LYS A 64 11.30 3.09 -1.70
CA LYS A 64 11.52 2.27 -2.90
C LYS A 64 10.24 1.61 -3.45
N SER A 65 9.14 1.63 -2.70
CA SER A 65 7.86 1.11 -3.20
C SER A 65 7.47 1.81 -4.49
N ASP A 66 6.89 1.11 -5.43
CA ASP A 66 6.28 1.72 -6.61
C ASP A 66 5.03 2.49 -6.19
N PHE A 67 4.23 1.89 -5.31
CA PHE A 67 3.05 2.51 -4.72
C PHE A 67 3.14 2.50 -3.19
N LEU A 68 3.03 3.69 -2.58
CA LEU A 68 2.87 3.86 -1.13
C LEU A 68 1.46 4.38 -0.86
N LEU A 69 0.57 3.47 -0.49
CA LEU A 69 -0.85 3.74 -0.35
C LEU A 69 -1.19 4.25 1.06
N PRO A 70 -1.92 5.37 1.15
CA PRO A 70 -2.31 5.94 2.44
C PRO A 70 -3.43 5.12 3.11
N ASP A 71 -3.22 4.75 4.37
CA ASP A 71 -4.17 4.00 5.17
C ASP A 71 -4.64 4.84 6.38
N GLY A 72 -5.93 5.04 6.47
CA GLY A 72 -6.62 5.64 7.59
C GLY A 72 -6.77 7.16 7.57
N ILE A 73 -7.85 7.61 8.20
CA ILE A 73 -8.28 9.01 8.25
C ILE A 73 -7.24 9.92 8.92
N ALA A 74 -6.53 9.43 9.94
CA ALA A 74 -5.52 10.23 10.62
C ALA A 74 -4.39 10.68 9.69
N LEU A 75 -3.98 9.81 8.75
CA LEU A 75 -3.00 10.17 7.73
C LEU A 75 -3.56 11.17 6.72
N GLN A 76 -4.82 11.05 6.34
CA GLN A 76 -5.49 12.00 5.45
C GLN A 76 -5.51 13.41 6.05
N ILE A 77 -5.93 13.52 7.33
CA ILE A 77 -5.97 14.80 8.05
C ILE A 77 -4.56 15.40 8.16
N PHE A 78 -3.58 14.59 8.56
CA PHE A 78 -2.20 15.03 8.68
C PHE A 78 -1.63 15.51 7.34
N TYR A 79 -1.90 14.79 6.27
CA TYR A 79 -1.50 15.17 4.92
C TYR A 79 -2.12 16.50 4.49
N TYR A 80 -3.42 16.67 4.73
CA TYR A 80 -4.13 17.92 4.43
C TYR A 80 -3.49 19.12 5.14
N VAL A 81 -3.21 18.99 6.44
CA VAL A 81 -2.56 20.05 7.22
C VAL A 81 -1.17 20.35 6.65
N ALA A 82 -0.38 19.32 6.34
CA ALA A 82 0.96 19.49 5.78
C ALA A 82 0.93 20.15 4.38
N HIS A 83 -0.07 19.82 3.57
CA HIS A 83 -0.30 20.47 2.28
C HIS A 83 -0.66 21.95 2.44
N PHE A 84 -1.63 22.26 3.32
CA PHE A 84 -2.03 23.62 3.61
C PHE A 84 -0.89 24.50 4.16
N MET A 85 -0.01 23.91 4.96
CA MET A 85 1.20 24.58 5.47
C MET A 85 2.34 24.71 4.42
N GLY A 86 2.12 24.31 3.18
CA GLY A 86 3.15 24.34 2.13
C GLY A 86 4.33 23.38 2.36
N LYS A 87 4.14 22.34 3.18
CA LYS A 87 5.20 21.37 3.51
C LYS A 87 5.34 20.25 2.49
N ILE A 88 4.35 20.06 1.65
CA ILE A 88 4.33 19.09 0.56
C ILE A 88 3.81 19.76 -0.71
N ASN A 89 4.40 19.35 -1.83
CA ASN A 89 3.92 19.72 -3.17
C ASN A 89 3.25 18.50 -3.78
N SER A 90 1.93 18.57 -3.97
CA SER A 90 1.13 17.45 -4.46
C SER A 90 -0.02 17.98 -5.30
N PRO A 91 -0.48 17.20 -6.32
CA PRO A 91 -1.61 17.55 -7.16
C PRO A 91 -2.94 17.61 -6.40
N THR A 92 -3.00 17.00 -5.20
CA THR A 92 -4.20 17.02 -4.35
C THR A 92 -3.89 17.48 -2.94
N SER A 93 -4.85 18.19 -2.34
CA SER A 93 -4.81 18.56 -0.92
C SER A 93 -5.37 17.47 0.00
N TRP A 94 -6.12 16.50 -0.55
CA TRP A 94 -6.76 15.43 0.22
C TRP A 94 -6.49 14.07 -0.42
N LEU A 95 -5.96 13.13 0.37
CA LEU A 95 -5.75 11.75 -0.06
C LEU A 95 -7.03 10.93 0.07
N GLN A 96 -7.24 9.98 -0.83
CA GLN A 96 -8.23 8.94 -0.60
C GLN A 96 -7.68 7.91 0.39
N ASN A 97 -8.54 7.39 1.29
CA ASN A 97 -8.16 6.26 2.15
C ASN A 97 -8.09 4.98 1.28
N LEU A 98 -6.90 4.43 1.15
CA LEU A 98 -6.61 3.23 0.36
C LEU A 98 -6.16 2.09 1.29
N ASN A 99 -6.91 1.86 2.38
CA ASN A 99 -6.56 0.84 3.36
C ASN A 99 -6.48 -0.56 2.74
N GLY A 100 -5.49 -1.34 3.22
CA GLY A 100 -5.21 -2.66 2.66
C GLY A 100 -6.36 -3.66 2.79
N THR A 101 -7.21 -3.51 3.80
CA THR A 101 -8.35 -4.40 4.05
C THR A 101 -9.38 -4.36 2.93
N ASP A 102 -9.65 -3.16 2.39
CA ASP A 102 -10.60 -2.98 1.30
C ASP A 102 -9.91 -3.01 -0.06
N PHE A 103 -8.68 -2.47 -0.14
CA PHE A 103 -7.95 -2.35 -1.40
C PHE A 103 -7.54 -3.71 -1.98
N ILE A 104 -6.97 -4.60 -1.16
CA ILE A 104 -6.46 -5.90 -1.63
C ILE A 104 -7.56 -6.77 -2.23
N PRO A 105 -8.72 -6.98 -1.58
CA PRO A 105 -9.81 -7.74 -2.20
C PRO A 105 -10.27 -7.14 -3.53
N TYR A 106 -10.33 -5.81 -3.61
CA TYR A 106 -10.75 -5.13 -4.84
C TYR A 106 -9.71 -5.26 -5.95
N LEU A 107 -8.41 -5.17 -5.63
CA LEU A 107 -7.33 -5.43 -6.59
C LEU A 107 -7.37 -6.87 -7.11
N LEU A 108 -7.50 -7.86 -6.23
CA LEU A 108 -7.59 -9.27 -6.62
C LEU A 108 -8.79 -9.54 -7.53
N GLN A 109 -9.94 -8.93 -7.22
CA GLN A 109 -11.13 -9.02 -8.06
C GLN A 109 -10.90 -8.39 -9.43
N SER A 110 -10.22 -7.24 -9.49
CA SER A 110 -9.90 -6.53 -10.73
C SER A 110 -8.94 -7.33 -11.61
N ILE A 111 -7.90 -7.94 -11.02
CA ILE A 111 -6.99 -8.85 -11.72
C ILE A 111 -7.78 -10.05 -12.29
N ARG A 112 -8.60 -10.67 -11.45
CA ARG A 112 -9.41 -11.81 -11.86
C ARG A 112 -10.37 -11.48 -13.01
N LYS A 113 -11.02 -10.30 -12.95
CA LYS A 113 -11.93 -9.83 -14.00
C LYS A 113 -11.19 -9.61 -15.32
N LYS A 114 -9.97 -9.09 -15.27
CA LYS A 114 -9.20 -8.73 -16.47
C LYS A 114 -8.49 -9.93 -17.08
N TYR A 115 -7.91 -10.83 -16.26
CA TYR A 115 -7.01 -11.90 -16.73
C TYR A 115 -7.53 -13.32 -16.50
N GLY A 116 -8.66 -13.48 -15.79
CA GLY A 116 -9.21 -14.77 -15.43
C GLY A 116 -8.53 -15.41 -14.20
N ASN A 117 -9.12 -16.50 -13.68
CA ASN A 117 -8.67 -17.15 -12.45
C ASN A 117 -7.34 -17.90 -12.58
N GLN A 118 -7.01 -18.38 -13.78
CA GLN A 118 -5.87 -19.27 -13.99
C GLN A 118 -4.51 -18.57 -13.96
N LYS A 119 -4.48 -17.23 -14.04
CA LYS A 119 -3.25 -16.44 -14.11
C LYS A 119 -2.77 -15.89 -12.77
N LEU A 120 -3.52 -16.07 -11.69
CA LEU A 120 -3.18 -15.50 -10.39
C LEU A 120 -2.80 -16.59 -9.39
N ASN A 121 -1.52 -16.70 -9.11
CA ASN A 121 -0.98 -17.51 -8.02
C ASN A 121 -0.72 -16.60 -6.81
N LEU A 122 -1.30 -16.92 -5.66
CA LEU A 122 -1.13 -16.15 -4.43
C LEU A 122 -0.20 -16.89 -3.47
N LEU A 123 0.87 -16.22 -3.07
CA LEU A 123 1.68 -16.60 -1.91
C LEU A 123 1.29 -15.71 -0.74
N ILE A 124 0.87 -16.32 0.37
CA ILE A 124 0.42 -15.59 1.56
C ILE A 124 1.31 -16.00 2.73
N TYR A 125 1.88 -15.02 3.41
CA TYR A 125 2.68 -15.26 4.59
C TYR A 125 2.47 -14.18 5.65
N GLY A 126 2.88 -14.47 6.89
CA GLY A 126 2.72 -13.59 8.04
C GLY A 126 1.56 -14.01 8.92
N THR A 127 1.39 -13.32 10.04
CA THR A 127 0.39 -13.63 11.07
C THR A 127 0.55 -15.02 11.74
N LYS A 128 -0.35 -15.38 12.65
CA LYS A 128 -0.36 -16.69 13.30
C LYS A 128 -0.95 -17.75 12.38
N ALA A 129 -0.47 -18.99 12.47
CA ALA A 129 -0.89 -20.10 11.62
C ALA A 129 -2.42 -20.27 11.56
N GLU A 130 -3.09 -20.20 12.70
CA GLU A 130 -4.57 -20.34 12.80
C GLU A 130 -5.35 -19.31 11.98
N TYR A 131 -4.82 -18.07 11.83
CA TYR A 131 -5.46 -17.03 11.01
C TYR A 131 -5.09 -17.22 9.54
N LEU A 132 -3.84 -17.63 9.27
CA LEU A 132 -3.37 -17.89 7.92
C LEU A 132 -4.18 -19.00 7.26
N GLU A 133 -4.40 -20.12 7.97
CA GLU A 133 -5.22 -21.25 7.50
C GLU A 133 -6.63 -20.79 7.10
N LYS A 134 -7.31 -20.02 7.96
CA LYS A 134 -8.65 -19.49 7.67
C LYS A 134 -8.69 -18.59 6.44
N VAL A 135 -7.65 -17.75 6.26
CA VAL A 135 -7.54 -16.89 5.07
C VAL A 135 -7.33 -17.71 3.81
N VAL A 136 -6.43 -18.69 3.88
CA VAL A 136 -6.12 -19.60 2.75
C VAL A 136 -7.38 -20.39 2.34
N GLU A 137 -8.09 -20.98 3.30
CA GLU A 137 -9.35 -21.70 3.04
C GLU A 137 -10.38 -20.80 2.35
N LYS A 138 -10.58 -19.60 2.87
CA LYS A 138 -11.54 -18.63 2.30
C LYS A 138 -11.16 -18.24 0.87
N LEU A 139 -9.88 -17.99 0.59
CA LEU A 139 -9.42 -17.62 -0.75
C LEU A 139 -9.52 -18.80 -1.73
N LYS A 140 -9.18 -20.03 -1.28
CA LYS A 140 -9.41 -21.24 -2.08
C LYS A 140 -10.89 -21.44 -2.41
N TYR A 141 -11.77 -21.25 -1.42
CA TYR A 141 -13.23 -21.32 -1.64
C TYR A 141 -13.69 -20.26 -2.67
N GLN A 142 -13.08 -19.10 -2.71
CA GLN A 142 -13.32 -18.06 -3.71
C GLN A 142 -12.68 -18.36 -5.08
N GLY A 143 -11.97 -19.47 -5.23
CA GLY A 143 -11.39 -19.91 -6.49
C GLY A 143 -10.01 -19.30 -6.82
N TYR A 144 -9.30 -18.80 -5.82
CA TYR A 144 -7.91 -18.38 -5.99
C TYR A 144 -6.95 -19.57 -5.89
N ASN A 145 -5.89 -19.56 -6.70
CA ASN A 145 -4.81 -20.53 -6.57
C ASN A 145 -3.81 -20.05 -5.50
N ILE A 146 -3.62 -20.84 -4.44
CA ILE A 146 -2.71 -20.54 -3.33
C ILE A 146 -1.51 -21.48 -3.42
N ILE A 147 -0.31 -20.91 -3.49
CA ILE A 147 0.98 -21.63 -3.54
C ILE A 147 1.77 -21.46 -2.26
#